data_adecfbf68a4c9cfd0e352f211422f864
#
_entry.id   adecfbf68a4c9cfd0e352f211422f864
#
_cell.length_a   1.000
_cell.length_b   1.000
_cell.length_c   1.000
_cell.angle_alpha   90.00
_cell.angle_beta   90.00
_cell.angle_gamma   90.00
#
_symmetry.space_group_name_H-M   'P 1'
#
loop_
_entity.id
_entity.type
_entity.pdbx_description
1 polymer ?
#
loop_
_entity_poly.entity_id
_entity_poly.type
_entity_poly.pdbx_seq_one_letter_code
_entity_poly.pdbx_strand_id
1 'polypeptide(L)'
;MMDKAAEQINRRWGDGTAVVDTQDQYYNMYEVLKDHMEIIALAEAAMKAAGIENPTHSPIRGGTDGSVLTYKGLLCPNLPSAGHNAHGRYEYAPVESLKTGVKTVKALVSPELVGTIIKKKEG
;
A
#
# COMPACT_ATOMS: atom_id res chain seq x y z
N MET A 1 -3.14 25.61 0.81
CA MET A 1 -1.97 25.96 1.67
C MET A 1 -0.80 26.42 0.80
N MET A 2 -0.39 25.68 -0.22
CA MET A 2 0.73 26.01 -1.12
C MET A 2 0.48 27.32 -1.88
N ASP A 3 -0.73 27.54 -2.40
CA ASP A 3 -1.09 28.79 -3.11
C ASP A 3 -0.87 30.03 -2.25
N LYS A 4 -1.30 29.98 -0.98
CA LYS A 4 -1.06 31.10 -0.05
C LYS A 4 0.43 31.34 0.22
N ALA A 5 1.25 30.30 0.23
CA ALA A 5 2.68 30.45 0.38
C ALA A 5 3.30 31.08 -0.89
N ALA A 6 2.88 30.64 -2.06
CA ALA A 6 3.30 31.23 -3.33
C ALA A 6 2.89 32.71 -3.43
N GLU A 7 1.65 33.06 -3.04
CA GLU A 7 1.21 34.47 -2.99
C GLU A 7 2.08 35.33 -2.05
N GLN A 8 2.45 34.82 -0.88
CA GLN A 8 3.34 35.56 0.05
C GLN A 8 4.73 35.80 -0.54
N ILE A 9 5.28 34.77 -1.24
CA ILE A 9 6.56 34.89 -1.92
C ILE A 9 6.46 35.93 -3.05
N ASN A 10 5.42 35.85 -3.85
CA ASN A 10 5.20 36.75 -4.97
C ASN A 10 5.01 38.21 -4.52
N ARG A 11 4.28 38.46 -3.43
CA ARG A 11 4.15 39.79 -2.84
C ARG A 11 5.49 40.38 -2.40
N ARG A 12 6.43 39.53 -1.94
CA ARG A 12 7.72 39.99 -1.43
C ARG A 12 8.78 40.14 -2.52
N TRP A 13 8.76 39.26 -3.51
CA TRP A 13 9.85 39.12 -4.47
C TRP A 13 9.45 39.40 -5.93
N GLY A 14 8.20 39.71 -6.20
CA GLY A 14 7.63 39.99 -7.51
C GLY A 14 6.79 38.83 -8.04
N ASP A 15 5.82 39.17 -8.89
CA ASP A 15 4.90 38.21 -9.49
C ASP A 15 5.64 37.14 -10.33
N GLY A 16 5.21 35.90 -10.22
CA GLY A 16 5.81 34.77 -10.93
C GLY A 16 7.08 34.21 -10.30
N THR A 17 7.55 34.75 -9.14
CA THR A 17 8.70 34.18 -8.41
C THR A 17 8.42 32.76 -7.93
N ALA A 18 7.17 32.50 -7.50
CA ALA A 18 6.71 31.16 -7.14
C ALA A 18 5.42 30.82 -7.89
N VAL A 19 5.43 29.67 -8.55
CA VAL A 19 4.27 29.11 -9.25
C VAL A 19 3.94 27.77 -8.62
N VAL A 20 2.67 27.53 -8.33
CA VAL A 20 2.18 26.23 -7.84
C VAL A 20 1.49 25.54 -8.99
N ASP A 21 2.03 24.40 -9.38
CA ASP A 21 1.39 23.44 -10.29
C ASP A 21 1.09 22.17 -9.51
N THR A 22 -0.16 21.72 -9.52
CA THR A 22 -0.60 20.52 -8.80
C THR A 22 -1.22 19.54 -9.77
N GLN A 23 -0.72 18.30 -9.74
CA GLN A 23 -1.23 17.20 -10.54
C GLN A 23 -1.53 16.02 -9.63
N ASP A 24 -2.70 15.43 -9.78
CA ASP A 24 -3.04 14.19 -9.07
C ASP A 24 -2.22 13.03 -9.62
N GLN A 25 -1.47 12.35 -8.75
CA GLN A 25 -0.64 11.21 -9.13
C GLN A 25 -1.31 9.87 -8.85
N TYR A 26 -2.00 9.77 -7.73
CA TYR A 26 -2.70 8.55 -7.29
C TYR A 26 -3.79 8.89 -6.29
N TYR A 27 -4.74 7.99 -6.16
CA TYR A 27 -5.84 8.08 -5.21
C TYR A 27 -5.75 6.96 -4.16
N ASN A 28 -6.57 7.05 -3.10
CA ASN A 28 -6.62 6.02 -2.08
C ASN A 28 -7.15 4.71 -2.68
N MET A 29 -6.32 3.67 -2.72
CA MET A 29 -6.70 2.37 -3.28
C MET A 29 -7.88 1.72 -2.56
N TYR A 30 -8.14 2.08 -1.30
CA TYR A 30 -9.27 1.56 -0.54
C TYR A 30 -10.61 1.84 -1.21
N GLU A 31 -10.75 2.96 -1.92
CA GLU A 31 -11.99 3.30 -2.65
C GLU A 31 -12.36 2.26 -3.71
N VAL A 32 -11.39 1.53 -4.22
CA VAL A 32 -11.60 0.41 -5.15
C VAL A 32 -11.61 -0.93 -4.40
N LEU A 33 -10.67 -1.13 -3.47
CA LEU A 33 -10.51 -2.41 -2.78
C LEU A 33 -11.65 -2.75 -1.83
N LYS A 34 -12.41 -1.76 -1.33
CA LYS A 34 -13.56 -2.00 -0.44
C LYS A 34 -14.64 -2.91 -1.05
N ASP A 35 -14.75 -2.93 -2.38
CA ASP A 35 -15.69 -3.77 -3.11
C ASP A 35 -15.09 -5.15 -3.47
N HIS A 36 -13.84 -5.41 -3.03
CA HIS A 36 -13.06 -6.60 -3.35
C HIS A 36 -12.32 -7.15 -2.12
N MET A 37 -13.01 -7.19 -0.98
CA MET A 37 -12.43 -7.60 0.30
C MET A 37 -11.95 -9.05 0.35
N GLU A 38 -12.33 -9.86 -0.61
CA GLU A 38 -11.83 -11.24 -0.76
C GLU A 38 -10.30 -11.29 -0.95
N ILE A 39 -9.71 -10.27 -1.60
CA ILE A 39 -8.25 -10.17 -1.79
C ILE A 39 -7.55 -9.87 -0.47
N ILE A 40 -8.16 -9.01 0.35
CA ILE A 40 -7.65 -8.70 1.68
C ILE A 40 -7.74 -9.95 2.58
N ALA A 41 -8.86 -10.66 2.54
CA ALA A 41 -9.04 -11.91 3.29
C ALA A 41 -8.01 -12.99 2.87
N LEU A 42 -7.64 -13.05 1.59
CA LEU A 42 -6.57 -13.92 1.10
C LEU A 42 -5.22 -13.54 1.71
N ALA A 43 -4.89 -12.25 1.70
CA ALA A 43 -3.63 -11.76 2.28
C ALA A 43 -3.57 -12.07 3.80
N GLU A 44 -4.67 -11.85 4.54
CA GLU A 44 -4.75 -12.21 5.97
C GLU A 44 -4.57 -13.70 6.21
N ALA A 45 -5.23 -14.55 5.41
CA ALA A 45 -5.09 -15.99 5.53
C ALA A 45 -3.65 -16.44 5.27
N ALA A 46 -2.97 -15.85 4.27
CA ALA A 46 -1.56 -16.12 3.99
C ALA A 46 -0.64 -15.66 5.14
N MET A 47 -0.90 -14.50 5.73
CA MET A 47 -0.17 -14.01 6.89
C MET A 47 -0.36 -14.92 8.11
N LYS A 48 -1.58 -15.39 8.37
CA LYS A 48 -1.86 -16.36 9.45
C LYS A 48 -1.14 -17.68 9.22
N ALA A 49 -1.14 -18.20 8.00
CA ALA A 49 -0.40 -19.41 7.63
C ALA A 49 1.13 -19.24 7.80
N ALA A 50 1.63 -18.03 7.68
CA ALA A 50 3.03 -17.71 7.92
C ALA A 50 3.39 -17.52 9.41
N GLY A 51 2.40 -17.58 10.32
CA GLY A 51 2.58 -17.44 11.78
C GLY A 51 2.30 -16.05 12.33
N ILE A 52 1.66 -15.17 11.56
CA ILE A 52 1.19 -13.86 12.04
C ILE A 52 -0.22 -14.06 12.61
N GLU A 53 -0.36 -14.13 13.93
CA GLU A 53 -1.65 -14.44 14.58
C GLU A 53 -2.72 -13.40 14.32
N ASN A 54 -2.37 -12.13 14.40
CA ASN A 54 -3.29 -11.00 14.30
C ASN A 54 -2.85 -10.01 13.21
N PRO A 55 -3.10 -10.30 11.92
CA PRO A 55 -2.86 -9.34 10.85
C PRO A 55 -3.68 -8.07 11.06
N THR A 56 -3.05 -6.92 10.91
CA THR A 56 -3.71 -5.61 11.06
C THR A 56 -3.63 -4.82 9.77
N HIS A 57 -4.62 -3.96 9.54
CA HIS A 57 -4.63 -3.02 8.45
C HIS A 57 -4.30 -1.62 8.98
N SER A 58 -3.41 -0.93 8.33
CA SER A 58 -3.08 0.44 8.67
C SER A 58 -2.96 1.29 7.40
N PRO A 59 -3.46 2.52 7.44
CA PRO A 59 -3.20 3.44 6.34
C PRO A 59 -1.72 3.80 6.31
N ILE A 60 -1.17 3.93 5.11
CA ILE A 60 0.17 4.45 4.92
C ILE A 60 0.11 5.86 4.34
N ARG A 61 1.09 6.68 4.70
CA ARG A 61 1.28 7.98 4.06
C ARG A 61 2.00 7.79 2.73
N GLY A 62 1.58 8.51 1.74
CA GLY A 62 2.18 8.46 0.42
C GLY A 62 1.58 7.38 -0.47
N GLY A 63 1.98 7.38 -1.72
CA GLY A 63 1.54 6.44 -2.73
C GLY A 63 2.46 5.25 -2.85
N THR A 64 1.89 4.21 -3.42
CA THR A 64 2.62 3.01 -3.84
C THR A 64 2.23 2.68 -5.28
N ASP A 65 3.05 1.92 -5.96
CA ASP A 65 2.71 1.40 -7.29
C ASP A 65 1.40 0.62 -7.27
N GLY A 66 1.09 -0.05 -6.15
CA GLY A 66 -0.18 -0.73 -5.93
C GLY A 66 -1.40 0.19 -6.04
N SER A 67 -1.30 1.44 -5.61
CA SER A 67 -2.39 2.41 -5.77
C SER A 67 -2.64 2.71 -7.24
N VAL A 68 -1.59 2.94 -8.03
CA VAL A 68 -1.70 3.19 -9.47
C VAL A 68 -2.24 1.99 -10.21
N LEU A 69 -1.73 0.79 -9.92
CA LEU A 69 -2.14 -0.46 -10.54
C LEU A 69 -3.60 -0.79 -10.23
N THR A 70 -4.03 -0.55 -8.99
CA THR A 70 -5.42 -0.79 -8.57
C THR A 70 -6.41 0.04 -9.39
N TYR A 71 -6.13 1.31 -9.63
CA TYR A 71 -6.97 2.16 -10.49
C TYR A 71 -6.87 1.83 -11.98
N LYS A 72 -5.88 1.06 -12.38
CA LYS A 72 -5.76 0.49 -13.74
C LYS A 72 -6.41 -0.89 -13.89
N GLY A 73 -7.11 -1.38 -12.86
CA GLY A 73 -7.84 -2.63 -12.87
C GLY A 73 -7.07 -3.84 -12.31
N LEU A 74 -5.83 -3.67 -11.87
CA LEU A 74 -5.08 -4.71 -11.18
C LEU A 74 -5.08 -4.44 -9.67
N LEU A 75 -5.94 -5.13 -8.93
CA LEU A 75 -6.10 -4.94 -7.49
C LEU A 75 -4.84 -5.36 -6.74
N CYS A 76 -4.13 -4.38 -6.18
CA CYS A 76 -2.81 -4.57 -5.57
C CYS A 76 -2.75 -4.02 -4.14
N PRO A 77 -3.31 -4.71 -3.14
CA PRO A 77 -3.10 -4.34 -1.75
C PRO A 77 -1.63 -4.52 -1.36
N ASN A 78 -1.14 -3.64 -0.49
CA ASN A 78 0.23 -3.75 0.00
C ASN A 78 0.36 -4.84 1.06
N LEU A 79 1.43 -5.62 0.99
CA LEU A 79 1.84 -6.55 2.05
C LEU A 79 2.95 -5.94 2.91
N PRO A 80 3.12 -6.39 4.17
CA PRO A 80 4.22 -5.95 5.01
C PRO A 80 5.58 -6.23 4.36
N SER A 81 6.46 -5.22 4.34
CA SER A 81 7.82 -5.32 3.78
C SER A 81 8.86 -5.82 4.76
N ALA A 82 8.48 -6.06 6.02
CA ALA A 82 9.38 -6.38 7.13
C ALA A 82 10.39 -5.27 7.50
N GLY A 83 10.33 -4.11 6.85
CA GLY A 83 11.22 -2.98 7.09
C GLY A 83 10.76 -2.11 8.27
N HIS A 84 11.73 -1.51 8.95
CA HIS A 84 11.52 -0.53 10.00
C HIS A 84 12.30 0.73 9.71
N ASN A 85 11.82 1.88 10.21
CA ASN A 85 12.43 3.19 10.01
C ASN A 85 12.63 3.54 8.53
N ALA A 86 11.65 3.18 7.68
CA ALA A 86 11.69 3.41 6.24
C ALA A 86 12.05 4.86 5.90
N HIS A 87 12.92 5.03 4.89
CA HIS A 87 13.47 6.31 4.44
C HIS A 87 14.38 7.01 5.48
N GLY A 88 14.74 6.34 6.57
CA GLY A 88 15.61 6.86 7.60
C GLY A 88 17.05 6.33 7.48
N ARG A 89 18.02 7.05 8.04
CA ARG A 89 19.43 6.60 8.10
C ARG A 89 19.64 5.33 8.94
N TYR A 90 18.64 4.95 9.73
CA TYR A 90 18.63 3.75 10.56
C TYR A 90 17.56 2.74 10.07
N GLU A 91 17.30 2.73 8.77
CA GLU A 91 16.41 1.74 8.17
C GLU A 91 17.02 0.34 8.31
N TYR A 92 16.21 -0.62 8.72
CA TYR A 92 16.64 -2.01 8.86
C TYR A 92 15.49 -2.98 8.65
N ALA A 93 15.81 -4.23 8.36
CA ALA A 93 14.85 -5.32 8.31
C ALA A 93 15.39 -6.52 9.13
N PRO A 94 14.67 -6.97 10.18
CA PRO A 94 15.03 -8.18 10.91
C PRO A 94 15.00 -9.41 10.01
N VAL A 95 15.98 -10.28 10.13
CA VAL A 95 16.06 -11.52 9.32
C VAL A 95 14.83 -12.40 9.52
N GLU A 96 14.31 -12.51 10.72
CA GLU A 96 13.11 -13.30 11.02
C GLU A 96 11.86 -12.71 10.36
N SER A 97 11.75 -11.39 10.29
CA SER A 97 10.66 -10.71 9.58
C SER A 97 10.74 -10.97 8.07
N LEU A 98 11.94 -10.96 7.49
CA LEU A 98 12.15 -11.32 6.08
C LEU A 98 11.73 -12.78 5.80
N LYS A 99 12.11 -13.71 6.67
CA LYS A 99 11.68 -15.13 6.57
C LYS A 99 10.16 -15.26 6.64
N THR A 100 9.51 -14.50 7.53
CA THR A 100 8.04 -14.48 7.64
C THR A 100 7.40 -13.91 6.37
N GLY A 101 7.97 -12.85 5.80
CA GLY A 101 7.54 -12.31 4.52
C GLY A 101 7.59 -13.34 3.39
N VAL A 102 8.69 -14.10 3.30
CA VAL A 102 8.82 -15.19 2.31
C VAL A 102 7.76 -16.28 2.53
N LYS A 103 7.49 -16.67 3.78
CA LYS A 103 6.44 -17.64 4.10
C LYS A 103 5.05 -17.11 3.69
N THR A 104 4.77 -15.83 3.95
CA THR A 104 3.51 -15.19 3.56
C THR A 104 3.31 -15.23 2.04
N VAL A 105 4.33 -14.84 1.26
CA VAL A 105 4.23 -14.88 -0.22
C VAL A 105 4.06 -16.30 -0.72
N LYS A 106 4.77 -17.28 -0.17
CA LYS A 106 4.60 -18.70 -0.53
C LYS A 106 3.20 -19.20 -0.23
N ALA A 107 2.63 -18.86 0.92
CA ALA A 107 1.27 -19.22 1.27
C ALA A 107 0.25 -18.55 0.33
N LEU A 108 0.46 -17.28 0.01
CA LEU A 108 -0.42 -16.50 -0.86
C LEU A 108 -0.59 -17.11 -2.26
N VAL A 109 0.46 -17.70 -2.81
CA VAL A 109 0.45 -18.32 -4.14
C VAL A 109 0.21 -19.84 -4.08
N SER A 110 -0.08 -20.40 -2.89
CA SER A 110 -0.33 -21.84 -2.78
C SER A 110 -1.68 -22.22 -3.42
N PRO A 111 -1.74 -23.34 -4.15
CA PRO A 111 -2.99 -23.83 -4.76
C PRO A 111 -4.13 -24.00 -3.75
N GLU A 112 -3.81 -24.43 -2.53
CA GLU A 112 -4.78 -24.67 -1.46
C GLU A 112 -5.47 -23.37 -1.05
N LEU A 113 -4.71 -22.28 -0.85
CA LEU A 113 -5.25 -21.02 -0.42
C LEU A 113 -5.99 -20.29 -1.55
N VAL A 114 -5.42 -20.27 -2.74
CA VAL A 114 -6.05 -19.69 -3.95
C VAL A 114 -7.34 -20.41 -4.29
N GLY A 115 -7.36 -21.75 -4.23
CA GLY A 115 -8.54 -22.56 -4.50
C GLY A 115 -9.71 -22.30 -3.54
N THR A 116 -9.43 -21.91 -2.30
CA THR A 116 -10.46 -21.59 -1.31
C THR A 116 -11.24 -20.32 -1.68
N ILE A 117 -10.59 -19.36 -2.31
CA ILE A 117 -11.21 -18.09 -2.70
C ILE A 117 -11.97 -18.19 -4.01
N ILE A 118 -11.43 -18.95 -4.97
CA ILE A 118 -12.11 -19.20 -6.24
C ILE A 118 -13.47 -19.88 -5.99
N LYS A 119 -13.50 -20.91 -5.14
CA LYS A 119 -14.74 -21.61 -4.75
C LYS A 119 -15.78 -20.73 -4.06
N LYS A 120 -15.34 -19.68 -3.33
CA LYS A 120 -16.27 -18.73 -2.69
C LYS A 120 -16.94 -17.75 -3.66
N LYS A 121 -16.37 -17.55 -4.85
CA LYS A 121 -16.95 -16.69 -5.88
C LYS A 121 -17.99 -17.42 -6.78
N GLU A 122 -17.95 -18.75 -6.78
CA GLU A 122 -18.82 -19.58 -7.62
C GLU A 122 -20.10 -20.06 -6.89
N GLY A 123 -20.25 -19.77 -5.59
CA GLY A 123 -21.40 -20.11 -4.76
C GLY A 123 -22.11 -18.87 -4.25
#